data_bfb1d4ad7a45793596e77fd70b1d9bc7
#
_entry.id   bfb1d4ad7a45793596e77fd70b1d9bc7
#
_cell.length_a   1.000
_cell.length_b   1.000
_cell.length_c   1.000
_cell.angle_alpha   90.00
_cell.angle_beta   90.00
_cell.angle_gamma   90.00
#
_symmetry.space_group_name_H-M   'P 1'
#
loop_
_entity.id
_entity.type
_entity.pdbx_description
1 polymer ?
#
loop_
_entity_poly.entity_id
_entity_poly.type
_entity_poly.pdbx_seq_one_letter_code
_entity_poly.pdbx_strand_id
1 'polypeptide(L)'
;DDSWTGTYSIEDVTYTVDGGKYSLNFAKCGIEGKFAVNQICETDPDAVVEGEKTEEHTDINDADVSFTAITQDGTVYEEDSIAEVINDAIDTQSVDSEIATYAGRAATRLVVVLDPGHGGYDPGAIANGTNEKTLTLKIAQYCKDALEKNGRIQVYMTREADTSVGGATNASTDLKNRVSFAASKNADLFVSIHLNSAGAAAYGAEVYYPNSNYRSDIGQEGQKLASSIQKQLVNLGLYNRGVKVRQSENGSTYPDGSVQDYYAVIHQSKRNGFPGIIVEHAFLTNASDYQKYLSSDEKLKTLGEADAKGIIEYINNNVQFGNWQQNGSQWMFVYYNGVYAKNCWEKIDGLWYYFDGNGCMKTGWVNTGNGK
;
A
#
# COMPACT_ATOMS: atom_id res chain seq x y z
N ASP A 1 -22.79 33.11 12.50
CA ASP A 1 -22.87 34.15 11.47
C ASP A 1 -23.68 33.60 10.31
N ASP A 2 -24.93 34.04 10.19
CA ASP A 2 -25.92 33.56 9.20
C ASP A 2 -25.56 33.85 7.71
N SER A 3 -24.30 34.22 7.46
CA SER A 3 -23.78 34.58 6.14
C SER A 3 -23.43 33.36 5.26
N TRP A 4 -23.50 32.16 5.79
CA TRP A 4 -23.06 30.93 5.10
C TRP A 4 -24.24 29.99 4.70
N THR A 5 -25.43 30.52 4.50
CA THR A 5 -26.54 29.74 3.98
C THR A 5 -26.55 29.77 2.45
N GLY A 6 -26.62 28.63 1.82
CA GLY A 6 -26.71 28.54 0.37
C GLY A 6 -26.16 27.23 -0.22
N THR A 7 -26.28 27.09 -1.52
CA THR A 7 -25.66 26.02 -2.28
C THR A 7 -24.31 26.51 -2.80
N TYR A 8 -23.26 25.78 -2.54
CA TYR A 8 -21.90 26.11 -2.96
C TYR A 8 -21.40 25.05 -3.94
N SER A 9 -20.51 25.44 -4.84
CA SER A 9 -19.78 24.52 -5.70
C SER A 9 -18.28 24.65 -5.44
N ILE A 10 -17.61 23.53 -5.40
CA ILE A 10 -16.13 23.50 -5.40
C ILE A 10 -15.72 23.44 -6.86
N GLU A 11 -15.06 24.49 -7.35
CA GLU A 11 -14.51 24.54 -8.71
C GLU A 11 -13.08 24.06 -8.76
N ASP A 12 -12.26 24.49 -7.78
CA ASP A 12 -10.86 24.17 -7.68
C ASP A 12 -10.48 23.87 -6.24
N VAL A 13 -9.70 22.80 -6.04
CA VAL A 13 -9.02 22.53 -4.77
C VAL A 13 -7.53 22.71 -5.00
N THR A 14 -6.91 23.66 -4.27
CA THR A 14 -5.48 23.85 -4.28
C THR A 14 -4.87 23.26 -3.02
N TYR A 15 -3.86 22.44 -3.16
CA TYR A 15 -3.14 21.82 -2.05
C TYR A 15 -1.63 21.94 -2.24
N THR A 16 -0.89 21.85 -1.14
CA THR A 16 0.57 21.94 -1.14
C THR A 16 1.15 20.64 -0.62
N VAL A 17 2.05 20.03 -1.42
CA VAL A 17 2.82 18.86 -1.04
C VAL A 17 4.29 19.15 -1.30
N ASP A 18 5.14 18.96 -0.31
CA ASP A 18 6.60 19.15 -0.39
C ASP A 18 7.03 20.50 -0.98
N GLY A 19 6.28 21.58 -0.66
CA GLY A 19 6.54 22.94 -1.16
C GLY A 19 6.03 23.21 -2.57
N GLY A 20 5.50 22.23 -3.28
CA GLY A 20 4.84 22.37 -4.58
C GLY A 20 3.34 22.65 -4.39
N LYS A 21 2.79 23.62 -5.13
CA LYS A 21 1.34 23.89 -5.19
C LYS A 21 0.72 23.12 -6.35
N TYR A 22 -0.34 22.40 -6.04
CA TYR A 22 -1.12 21.63 -7.00
C TYR A 22 -2.56 22.13 -6.98
N SER A 23 -3.25 22.06 -8.12
CA SER A 23 -4.65 22.43 -8.23
C SER A 23 -5.42 21.30 -8.92
N LEU A 24 -6.52 20.86 -8.30
CA LEU A 24 -7.48 19.94 -8.87
C LEU A 24 -8.71 20.74 -9.28
N ASN A 25 -9.02 20.78 -10.58
CA ASN A 25 -10.22 21.42 -11.10
C ASN A 25 -11.31 20.38 -11.30
N PHE A 26 -12.38 20.47 -10.52
CA PHE A 26 -13.47 19.49 -10.49
C PHE A 26 -14.19 19.37 -11.84
N ALA A 27 -14.42 20.48 -12.53
CA ALA A 27 -15.09 20.45 -13.83
C ALA A 27 -14.25 19.70 -14.90
N LYS A 28 -12.91 19.81 -14.84
CA LYS A 28 -12.00 19.08 -15.74
C LYS A 28 -11.93 17.59 -15.39
N CYS A 29 -12.20 17.24 -14.14
CA CYS A 29 -12.26 15.85 -13.69
C CYS A 29 -13.64 15.22 -13.88
N GLY A 30 -14.62 15.95 -14.44
CA GLY A 30 -16.00 15.48 -14.58
C GLY A 30 -16.75 15.38 -13.25
N ILE A 31 -16.24 16.04 -12.20
CA ILE A 31 -16.83 16.03 -10.86
C ILE A 31 -17.58 17.34 -10.65
N GLU A 32 -18.86 17.26 -10.32
CA GLU A 32 -19.64 18.41 -9.90
C GLU A 32 -19.71 18.43 -8.37
N GLY A 33 -18.76 19.15 -7.74
CA GLY A 33 -18.73 19.32 -6.28
C GLY A 33 -19.73 20.37 -5.83
N LYS A 34 -20.98 19.99 -5.52
CA LYS A 34 -21.97 20.87 -4.91
C LYS A 34 -22.24 20.44 -3.48
N PHE A 35 -22.36 21.41 -2.57
CA PHE A 35 -22.80 21.17 -1.21
C PHE A 35 -23.72 22.31 -0.74
N ALA A 36 -24.64 21.97 0.12
CA ALA A 36 -25.57 22.94 0.71
C ALA A 36 -25.18 23.16 2.19
N VAL A 37 -25.18 24.43 2.61
CA VAL A 37 -24.95 24.79 4.00
C VAL A 37 -26.24 25.39 4.53
N ASN A 38 -26.79 24.82 5.61
CA ASN A 38 -28.04 25.26 6.23
C ASN A 38 -29.24 25.36 5.26
N GLN A 39 -29.27 24.53 4.21
CA GLN A 39 -30.40 24.41 3.28
C GLN A 39 -30.62 22.93 2.92
N ILE A 40 -31.89 22.58 2.77
CA ILE A 40 -32.26 21.27 2.18
C ILE A 40 -31.97 21.36 0.69
N CYS A 41 -31.28 20.35 0.14
CA CYS A 41 -31.02 20.26 -1.29
C CYS A 41 -32.37 20.16 -2.03
N GLU A 42 -32.60 21.01 -3.05
CA GLU A 42 -33.85 21.12 -3.79
C GLU A 42 -34.20 19.90 -4.67
N THR A 43 -34.01 18.70 -4.19
CA THR A 43 -34.46 17.48 -4.88
C THR A 43 -35.84 17.00 -4.42
N ASP A 44 -36.42 17.61 -3.39
CA ASP A 44 -37.77 17.33 -2.92
C ASP A 44 -38.60 18.64 -2.82
N PRO A 45 -39.47 18.94 -3.80
CA PRO A 45 -40.28 20.15 -3.78
C PRO A 45 -41.34 20.19 -2.67
N ASP A 46 -41.56 19.11 -1.93
CA ASP A 46 -42.57 19.01 -0.87
C ASP A 46 -42.01 19.05 0.57
N ALA A 47 -40.68 19.21 0.74
CA ALA A 47 -40.07 19.31 2.07
C ALA A 47 -40.22 20.72 2.65
N VAL A 48 -41.29 20.94 3.43
CA VAL A 48 -41.46 22.14 4.25
C VAL A 48 -40.86 21.89 5.63
N VAL A 49 -39.77 22.60 5.97
CA VAL A 49 -39.22 22.62 7.35
C VAL A 49 -39.52 23.97 7.96
N GLU A 50 -40.42 23.99 8.96
CA GLU A 50 -40.56 25.13 9.85
C GLU A 50 -39.34 25.21 10.76
N GLY A 51 -38.59 26.29 10.65
CA GLY A 51 -37.40 26.52 11.48
C GLY A 51 -37.77 26.97 12.89
N GLU A 52 -37.41 26.20 13.91
CA GLU A 52 -37.24 26.72 15.26
C GLU A 52 -35.79 27.24 15.42
N LYS A 53 -35.69 28.53 15.80
CA LYS A 53 -34.46 29.15 16.21
C LYS A 53 -34.02 28.58 17.55
N THR A 54 -32.89 27.92 17.64
CA THR A 54 -32.16 27.74 18.87
C THR A 54 -30.76 28.33 18.71
N GLU A 55 -30.53 29.39 19.50
CA GLU A 55 -29.18 29.94 19.69
C GLU A 55 -28.40 28.98 20.59
N GLU A 56 -27.44 28.24 20.04
CA GLU A 56 -26.28 27.76 20.78
C GLU A 56 -25.14 27.53 19.78
N HIS A 57 -24.02 28.23 20.03
CA HIS A 57 -22.75 27.95 19.39
C HIS A 57 -22.28 26.57 19.85
N THR A 58 -22.49 25.57 19.04
CA THR A 58 -21.77 24.30 19.16
C THR A 58 -20.75 24.21 18.04
N ASP A 59 -19.54 23.83 18.40
CA ASP A 59 -18.50 23.47 17.44
C ASP A 59 -19.09 22.50 16.41
N ILE A 60 -18.85 22.79 15.12
CA ILE A 60 -19.30 21.91 14.02
C ILE A 60 -18.63 20.57 14.26
N ASN A 61 -19.40 19.57 14.62
CA ASN A 61 -18.94 18.19 14.71
C ASN A 61 -18.83 17.63 13.30
N ASP A 62 -17.76 16.91 12.98
CA ASP A 62 -17.56 16.20 11.70
C ASP A 62 -18.77 15.31 11.29
N ALA A 63 -19.67 15.04 12.22
CA ALA A 63 -20.89 14.25 11.99
C ALA A 63 -22.03 15.02 11.25
N ASP A 64 -21.93 16.35 11.13
CA ASP A 64 -23.01 17.17 10.56
C ASP A 64 -22.76 17.61 9.11
N VAL A 65 -21.66 17.15 8.49
CA VAL A 65 -21.32 17.46 7.09
C VAL A 65 -21.36 16.19 6.28
N SER A 66 -22.33 16.04 5.38
CA SER A 66 -22.36 14.96 4.40
C SER A 66 -21.89 15.46 3.03
N PHE A 67 -21.06 14.68 2.37
CA PHE A 67 -20.60 14.96 1.01
C PHE A 67 -21.26 13.98 0.04
N THR A 68 -21.77 14.53 -1.07
CA THR A 68 -22.34 13.73 -2.15
C THR A 68 -21.67 14.15 -3.45
N ALA A 69 -21.07 13.22 -4.18
CA ALA A 69 -20.55 13.46 -5.51
C ALA A 69 -21.57 12.98 -6.57
N ILE A 70 -21.82 13.82 -7.58
CA ILE A 70 -22.71 13.49 -8.70
C ILE A 70 -21.86 13.56 -9.97
N THR A 71 -21.79 12.44 -10.70
CA THR A 71 -21.10 12.38 -11.99
C THR A 71 -21.95 13.02 -13.11
N GLN A 72 -21.31 13.33 -14.24
CA GLN A 72 -21.95 14.01 -15.37
C GLN A 72 -23.14 13.22 -15.98
N ASP A 73 -23.22 11.91 -15.74
CA ASP A 73 -24.34 11.04 -16.14
C ASP A 73 -25.47 10.98 -15.08
N GLY A 74 -25.31 11.71 -13.96
CA GLY A 74 -26.29 11.78 -12.88
C GLY A 74 -26.16 10.68 -11.81
N THR A 75 -25.11 9.89 -11.84
CA THR A 75 -24.85 8.90 -10.77
C THR A 75 -24.46 9.60 -9.48
N VAL A 76 -25.16 9.27 -8.40
CA VAL A 76 -24.96 9.85 -7.07
C VAL A 76 -24.11 8.90 -6.22
N TYR A 77 -23.06 9.41 -5.61
CA TYR A 77 -22.17 8.67 -4.71
C TYR A 77 -22.25 9.29 -3.31
N GLU A 78 -22.51 8.47 -2.31
CA GLU A 78 -22.51 8.88 -0.91
C GLU A 78 -21.08 8.94 -0.35
N GLU A 79 -20.91 9.57 0.81
CA GLU A 79 -19.60 9.91 1.43
C GLU A 79 -18.58 8.76 1.44
N ASP A 80 -19.04 7.54 1.70
CA ASP A 80 -18.18 6.34 1.72
C ASP A 80 -17.60 5.95 0.35
N SER A 81 -18.18 6.45 -0.74
CA SER A 81 -17.78 6.11 -2.12
C SER A 81 -17.10 7.27 -2.87
N ILE A 82 -17.06 8.48 -2.31
CA ILE A 82 -16.44 9.66 -2.96
C ILE A 82 -14.94 9.43 -3.25
N ALA A 83 -14.21 8.79 -2.33
CA ALA A 83 -12.81 8.46 -2.55
C ALA A 83 -12.63 7.45 -3.71
N GLU A 84 -13.58 6.54 -3.92
CA GLU A 84 -13.58 5.62 -5.07
C GLU A 84 -13.83 6.37 -6.37
N VAL A 85 -14.78 7.32 -6.38
CA VAL A 85 -15.09 8.13 -7.57
C VAL A 85 -13.94 9.05 -7.95
N ILE A 86 -13.27 9.67 -6.98
CA ILE A 86 -12.09 10.50 -7.23
C ILE A 86 -10.95 9.64 -7.79
N ASN A 87 -10.74 8.46 -7.25
CA ASN A 87 -9.73 7.53 -7.75
C ASN A 87 -10.07 7.00 -9.14
N ASP A 88 -11.34 6.67 -9.41
CA ASP A 88 -11.81 6.25 -10.75
C ASP A 88 -11.69 7.39 -11.77
N ALA A 89 -11.95 8.64 -11.38
CA ALA A 89 -11.81 9.81 -12.26
C ALA A 89 -10.33 10.12 -12.54
N ILE A 90 -9.44 9.91 -11.58
CA ILE A 90 -7.99 10.03 -11.77
C ILE A 90 -7.49 8.91 -12.70
N ASP A 91 -7.98 7.69 -12.54
CA ASP A 91 -7.62 6.54 -13.38
C ASP A 91 -8.08 6.71 -14.84
N THR A 92 -9.25 7.30 -15.09
CA THR A 92 -9.75 7.54 -16.46
C THR A 92 -8.98 8.62 -17.21
N GLN A 93 -8.31 9.55 -16.50
CA GLN A 93 -7.45 10.56 -17.13
C GLN A 93 -6.01 10.10 -17.33
N SER A 94 -5.56 9.07 -16.63
CA SER A 94 -4.20 8.53 -16.72
C SER A 94 -3.99 7.55 -17.88
N VAL A 95 -5.02 7.23 -18.66
CA VAL A 95 -4.95 6.21 -19.74
C VAL A 95 -4.09 6.66 -20.92
N ASP A 96 -3.73 7.95 -21.04
CA ASP A 96 -2.86 8.46 -22.10
C ASP A 96 -1.47 8.95 -21.62
N SER A 97 -1.17 8.94 -20.34
CA SER A 97 0.20 9.09 -19.87
C SER A 97 0.81 7.71 -19.73
N GLU A 98 1.88 7.44 -20.48
CA GLU A 98 2.72 6.26 -20.36
C GLU A 98 2.78 5.81 -18.90
N ILE A 99 2.24 4.61 -18.65
CA ILE A 99 2.34 3.95 -17.34
C ILE A 99 3.80 4.06 -16.95
N ALA A 100 4.10 4.95 -16.01
CA ALA A 100 5.39 4.93 -15.36
C ALA A 100 5.46 3.58 -14.66
N THR A 101 5.99 2.59 -15.38
CA THR A 101 6.42 1.34 -14.78
C THR A 101 7.27 1.70 -13.56
N TYR A 102 7.40 0.83 -12.59
CA TYR A 102 8.33 0.99 -11.46
C TYR A 102 9.70 1.58 -11.85
N ALA A 103 10.10 1.37 -13.11
CA ALA A 103 11.28 1.95 -13.76
C ALA A 103 11.24 3.48 -13.98
N GLY A 104 10.10 4.14 -13.87
CA GLY A 104 9.93 5.58 -14.20
C GLY A 104 9.95 6.53 -13.01
N ARG A 105 9.92 6.03 -11.76
CA ARG A 105 10.03 6.93 -10.60
C ARG A 105 11.47 7.37 -10.36
N ALA A 106 11.69 8.69 -10.36
CA ALA A 106 12.97 9.31 -9.98
C ALA A 106 13.33 9.14 -8.49
N ALA A 107 12.79 8.11 -7.82
CA ALA A 107 12.98 7.89 -6.41
C ALA A 107 14.34 7.21 -6.15
N THR A 108 15.10 7.78 -5.24
CA THR A 108 16.35 7.17 -4.73
C THR A 108 16.09 6.02 -3.76
N ARG A 109 14.85 5.87 -3.31
CA ARG A 109 14.41 4.84 -2.36
C ARG A 109 13.05 4.30 -2.74
N LEU A 110 12.88 3.00 -2.57
CA LEU A 110 11.58 2.34 -2.63
C LEU A 110 10.84 2.50 -1.32
N VAL A 111 9.56 2.81 -1.41
CA VAL A 111 8.68 2.89 -0.26
C VAL A 111 7.97 1.56 -0.06
N VAL A 112 8.30 0.89 1.04
CA VAL A 112 7.63 -0.34 1.49
C VAL A 112 6.72 -0.01 2.66
N VAL A 113 5.44 -0.29 2.53
CA VAL A 113 4.48 -0.17 3.63
C VAL A 113 4.19 -1.56 4.17
N LEU A 114 4.56 -1.79 5.43
CA LEU A 114 4.20 -2.98 6.19
C LEU A 114 2.88 -2.74 6.90
N ASP A 115 1.97 -3.69 6.78
CA ASP A 115 0.65 -3.61 7.36
C ASP A 115 0.44 -4.75 8.38
N PRO A 116 0.74 -4.52 9.67
CA PRO A 116 0.42 -5.51 10.69
C PRO A 116 -1.10 -5.71 10.76
N GLY A 117 -1.59 -6.88 10.37
CA GLY A 117 -3.01 -7.19 10.35
C GLY A 117 -3.68 -7.00 11.70
N HIS A 118 -4.99 -6.68 11.68
CA HIS A 118 -5.80 -6.43 12.89
C HIS A 118 -5.32 -5.24 13.73
N GLY A 119 -5.74 -5.16 15.00
CA GLY A 119 -5.33 -4.09 15.93
C GLY A 119 -6.52 -3.38 16.58
N GLY A 120 -6.30 -2.78 17.74
CA GLY A 120 -7.34 -2.10 18.51
C GLY A 120 -8.52 -3.02 18.83
N TYR A 121 -9.69 -2.71 18.29
CA TYR A 121 -10.94 -3.49 18.50
C TYR A 121 -10.90 -4.89 17.88
N ASP A 122 -10.09 -5.10 16.83
CA ASP A 122 -9.99 -6.35 16.10
C ASP A 122 -8.81 -7.20 16.61
N PRO A 123 -9.05 -8.29 17.35
CA PRO A 123 -7.98 -9.15 17.86
C PRO A 123 -7.37 -10.06 16.78
N GLY A 124 -8.03 -10.25 15.63
CA GLY A 124 -7.76 -11.35 14.71
C GLY A 124 -8.07 -12.72 15.33
N ALA A 125 -7.40 -13.75 14.87
CA ALA A 125 -7.51 -15.08 15.45
C ALA A 125 -7.01 -15.11 16.90
N ILE A 126 -7.71 -15.89 17.74
CA ILE A 126 -7.35 -16.07 19.15
C ILE A 126 -7.13 -17.56 19.39
N ALA A 127 -5.91 -17.94 19.74
CA ALA A 127 -5.55 -19.31 20.10
C ALA A 127 -4.26 -19.33 20.93
N ASN A 128 -3.99 -20.45 21.62
CA ASN A 128 -2.76 -20.67 22.40
C ASN A 128 -2.45 -19.54 23.42
N GLY A 129 -3.48 -18.88 23.96
CA GLY A 129 -3.34 -17.83 24.96
C GLY A 129 -2.85 -16.49 24.42
N THR A 130 -2.89 -16.31 23.11
CA THR A 130 -2.49 -15.06 22.42
C THR A 130 -3.51 -14.70 21.34
N ASN A 131 -3.36 -13.51 20.78
CA ASN A 131 -4.13 -13.03 19.63
C ASN A 131 -3.22 -12.65 18.46
N GLU A 132 -3.75 -12.73 17.27
CA GLU A 132 -3.05 -12.48 16.03
C GLU A 132 -2.48 -11.05 15.97
N LYS A 133 -3.27 -10.04 16.34
CA LYS A 133 -2.85 -8.63 16.29
C LYS A 133 -1.54 -8.32 17.03
N THR A 134 -1.26 -9.06 18.10
CA THR A 134 -0.03 -8.87 18.89
C THR A 134 1.17 -9.47 18.18
N LEU A 135 1.00 -10.62 17.56
CA LEU A 135 2.08 -11.33 16.88
C LEU A 135 2.43 -10.66 15.55
N THR A 136 1.41 -10.25 14.77
CA THR A 136 1.59 -9.55 13.49
C THR A 136 2.32 -8.22 13.66
N LEU A 137 2.01 -7.47 14.74
CA LEU A 137 2.74 -6.23 15.05
C LEU A 137 4.22 -6.48 15.29
N LYS A 138 4.56 -7.52 16.06
CA LYS A 138 5.97 -7.88 16.34
C LYS A 138 6.70 -8.35 15.09
N ILE A 139 6.09 -9.22 14.28
CA ILE A 139 6.69 -9.68 13.01
C ILE A 139 6.98 -8.47 12.11
N ALA A 140 6.02 -7.54 11.97
CA ALA A 140 6.19 -6.34 11.17
C ALA A 140 7.31 -5.42 11.69
N GLN A 141 7.43 -5.25 13.01
CA GLN A 141 8.52 -4.47 13.61
C GLN A 141 9.89 -5.08 13.30
N TYR A 142 10.04 -6.41 13.43
CA TYR A 142 11.29 -7.08 13.07
C TYR A 142 11.60 -7.02 11.57
N CYS A 143 10.57 -7.09 10.73
CA CYS A 143 10.71 -6.91 9.29
C CYS A 143 11.19 -5.48 8.97
N LYS A 144 10.58 -4.45 9.59
CA LYS A 144 11.00 -3.05 9.46
C LYS A 144 12.46 -2.87 9.86
N ASP A 145 12.86 -3.35 11.05
CA ASP A 145 14.22 -3.24 11.55
C ASP A 145 15.25 -3.88 10.61
N ALA A 146 14.87 -4.96 9.93
CA ALA A 146 15.73 -5.63 8.96
C ALA A 146 15.80 -4.88 7.63
N LEU A 147 14.68 -4.35 7.13
CA LEU A 147 14.60 -3.58 5.89
C LEU A 147 15.34 -2.24 5.98
N GLU A 148 15.24 -1.53 7.11
CA GLU A 148 15.86 -0.21 7.29
C GLU A 148 17.39 -0.23 7.27
N LYS A 149 18.01 -1.41 7.41
CA LYS A 149 19.43 -1.59 7.17
C LYS A 149 19.83 -1.42 5.69
N ASN A 150 18.85 -1.47 4.79
CA ASN A 150 19.05 -1.23 3.38
C ASN A 150 18.75 0.25 3.04
N GLY A 151 19.79 1.03 2.77
CA GLY A 151 19.67 2.46 2.50
C GLY A 151 18.80 2.85 1.27
N ARG A 152 18.36 1.88 0.48
CA ARG A 152 17.47 2.07 -0.68
C ARG A 152 16.00 1.86 -0.37
N ILE A 153 15.66 1.46 0.85
CA ILE A 153 14.29 1.19 1.27
C ILE A 153 13.89 2.23 2.30
N GLN A 154 12.73 2.83 2.11
CA GLN A 154 12.02 3.62 3.11
C GLN A 154 10.86 2.78 3.61
N VAL A 155 10.79 2.53 4.91
CA VAL A 155 9.74 1.70 5.49
C VAL A 155 8.76 2.54 6.29
N TYR A 156 7.48 2.27 6.10
CA TYR A 156 6.39 2.76 6.96
C TYR A 156 5.57 1.57 7.46
N MET A 157 4.91 1.74 8.59
CA MET A 157 3.94 0.77 9.11
C MET A 157 2.58 1.44 9.23
N THR A 158 1.50 0.73 8.89
CA THR A 158 0.13 1.25 9.02
C THR A 158 -0.27 1.47 10.47
N ARG A 159 0.28 0.71 11.41
CA ARG A 159 0.21 0.88 12.86
C ARG A 159 1.52 0.46 13.52
N GLU A 160 1.91 1.15 14.57
CA GLU A 160 3.11 0.85 15.38
C GLU A 160 2.75 0.48 16.83
N ALA A 161 1.45 0.40 17.13
CA ALA A 161 0.91 0.03 18.44
C ALA A 161 -0.34 -0.86 18.27
N ASP A 162 -0.95 -1.28 19.38
CA ASP A 162 -2.23 -2.00 19.38
C ASP A 162 -3.39 -1.01 19.18
N THR A 163 -3.51 -0.50 17.97
CA THR A 163 -4.55 0.44 17.53
C THR A 163 -5.12 -0.01 16.20
N SER A 164 -6.37 0.33 15.91
CA SER A 164 -6.93 0.31 14.55
C SER A 164 -6.34 1.48 13.75
N VAL A 165 -6.25 1.33 12.45
CA VAL A 165 -5.66 2.37 11.58
C VAL A 165 -6.62 3.54 11.43
N GLY A 166 -6.11 4.75 11.74
CA GLY A 166 -6.93 5.96 11.70
C GLY A 166 -8.07 6.01 12.73
N GLY A 167 -7.99 5.22 13.80
CA GLY A 167 -9.04 5.16 14.83
C GLY A 167 -10.33 4.45 14.40
N ALA A 168 -10.26 3.63 13.34
CA ALA A 168 -11.41 2.92 12.82
C ALA A 168 -12.09 2.03 13.89
N THR A 169 -13.42 1.97 13.84
CA THR A 169 -14.25 1.17 14.75
C THR A 169 -14.95 -0.01 14.06
N ASN A 170 -14.72 -0.17 12.76
CA ASN A 170 -15.25 -1.27 11.96
C ASN A 170 -14.25 -1.72 10.89
N ALA A 171 -14.40 -2.95 10.40
CA ALA A 171 -13.47 -3.58 9.48
C ALA A 171 -13.37 -2.86 8.12
N SER A 172 -14.48 -2.38 7.57
CA SER A 172 -14.50 -1.71 6.27
C SER A 172 -13.64 -0.44 6.29
N THR A 173 -13.88 0.43 7.29
CA THR A 173 -13.10 1.66 7.47
C THR A 173 -11.64 1.37 7.76
N ASP A 174 -11.35 0.37 8.60
CA ASP A 174 -9.97 0.01 8.94
C ASP A 174 -9.17 -0.46 7.71
N LEU A 175 -9.74 -1.34 6.90
CA LEU A 175 -9.12 -1.84 5.67
C LEU A 175 -8.87 -0.71 4.64
N LYS A 176 -9.84 0.21 4.49
CA LYS A 176 -9.69 1.40 3.65
C LYS A 176 -8.55 2.31 4.16
N ASN A 177 -8.51 2.59 5.46
CA ASN A 177 -7.48 3.43 6.06
C ASN A 177 -6.07 2.87 5.87
N ARG A 178 -5.89 1.53 5.93
CA ARG A 178 -4.61 0.86 5.69
C ARG A 178 -4.06 1.17 4.30
N VAL A 179 -4.89 1.00 3.28
CA VAL A 179 -4.48 1.25 1.89
C VAL A 179 -4.34 2.76 1.62
N SER A 180 -5.25 3.59 2.15
CA SER A 180 -5.14 5.05 2.04
C SER A 180 -3.86 5.58 2.70
N PHE A 181 -3.46 5.02 3.84
CA PHE A 181 -2.17 5.33 4.45
C PHE A 181 -1.01 4.98 3.50
N ALA A 182 -1.01 3.78 2.91
CA ALA A 182 0.02 3.39 1.95
C ALA A 182 0.07 4.31 0.72
N ALA A 183 -1.09 4.65 0.16
CA ALA A 183 -1.20 5.60 -0.95
C ALA A 183 -0.65 6.98 -0.58
N SER A 184 -0.96 7.49 0.63
CA SER A 184 -0.44 8.78 1.13
C SER A 184 1.08 8.81 1.29
N LYS A 185 1.72 7.65 1.43
CA LYS A 185 3.18 7.50 1.49
C LYS A 185 3.79 7.25 0.11
N ASN A 186 3.00 7.25 -0.96
CA ASN A 186 3.43 6.84 -2.30
C ASN A 186 4.09 5.45 -2.28
N ALA A 187 3.42 4.48 -1.67
CA ALA A 187 3.93 3.13 -1.55
C ALA A 187 4.28 2.52 -2.91
N ASP A 188 5.42 1.86 -2.98
CA ASP A 188 5.80 1.01 -4.10
C ASP A 188 5.39 -0.45 -3.84
N LEU A 189 5.40 -0.87 -2.58
CA LEU A 189 5.00 -2.21 -2.13
C LEU A 189 4.15 -2.09 -0.87
N PHE A 190 3.07 -2.87 -0.79
CA PHE A 190 2.26 -3.02 0.40
C PHE A 190 2.25 -4.49 0.83
N VAL A 191 2.71 -4.77 2.05
CA VAL A 191 2.84 -6.13 2.60
C VAL A 191 2.03 -6.24 3.88
N SER A 192 0.86 -6.86 3.79
CA SER A 192 0.00 -7.13 4.94
C SER A 192 0.41 -8.44 5.62
N ILE A 193 0.67 -8.37 6.90
CA ILE A 193 1.26 -9.43 7.73
C ILE A 193 0.17 -10.04 8.61
N HIS A 194 -0.10 -11.31 8.40
CA HIS A 194 -1.16 -12.08 9.05
C HIS A 194 -0.70 -13.46 9.54
N LEU A 195 -1.53 -14.08 10.34
CA LEU A 195 -1.43 -15.47 10.77
C LEU A 195 -2.71 -16.21 10.39
N ASN A 196 -2.56 -17.31 9.71
CA ASN A 196 -3.69 -18.10 9.28
C ASN A 196 -4.44 -18.76 10.46
N SER A 197 -5.72 -19.02 10.26
CA SER A 197 -6.59 -19.69 11.24
C SER A 197 -7.56 -20.64 10.54
N ALA A 198 -7.55 -21.89 10.93
CA ALA A 198 -8.47 -22.91 10.45
C ALA A 198 -8.58 -24.07 11.46
N GLY A 199 -9.13 -25.21 11.05
CA GLY A 199 -9.11 -26.42 11.87
C GLY A 199 -7.69 -26.83 12.26
N ALA A 200 -7.52 -27.43 13.42
CA ALA A 200 -6.21 -27.72 14.05
C ALA A 200 -5.23 -28.55 13.19
N ALA A 201 -5.70 -29.20 12.15
CA ALA A 201 -4.86 -29.95 11.21
C ALA A 201 -4.23 -29.10 10.10
N ALA A 202 -4.71 -27.87 9.89
CA ALA A 202 -4.15 -26.97 8.87
C ALA A 202 -2.83 -26.34 9.38
N TYR A 203 -1.80 -26.29 8.53
CA TYR A 203 -0.47 -25.77 8.88
C TYR A 203 0.27 -25.23 7.66
N GLY A 204 1.32 -24.44 7.89
CA GLY A 204 2.23 -23.91 6.88
C GLY A 204 1.95 -22.46 6.50
N ALA A 205 2.69 -21.96 5.50
CA ALA A 205 2.63 -20.58 5.03
C ALA A 205 2.04 -20.48 3.62
N GLU A 206 1.32 -19.40 3.34
CA GLU A 206 0.79 -19.03 2.04
C GLU A 206 0.79 -17.52 1.85
N VAL A 207 0.92 -17.06 0.62
CA VAL A 207 0.88 -15.62 0.32
C VAL A 207 -0.15 -15.36 -0.77
N TYR A 208 -1.07 -14.43 -0.49
CA TYR A 208 -2.05 -13.96 -1.47
C TYR A 208 -1.52 -12.74 -2.21
N TYR A 209 -1.74 -12.70 -3.53
CA TYR A 209 -1.31 -11.62 -4.41
C TYR A 209 -2.42 -11.22 -5.39
N PRO A 210 -2.34 -10.03 -6.03
CA PRO A 210 -3.36 -9.56 -6.96
C PRO A 210 -3.47 -10.46 -8.19
N ASN A 211 -4.70 -10.71 -8.67
CA ASN A 211 -4.92 -11.42 -9.93
C ASN A 211 -4.32 -10.67 -11.14
N SER A 212 -4.33 -11.29 -12.33
CA SER A 212 -3.78 -10.70 -13.56
C SER A 212 -4.84 -10.02 -14.43
N ASN A 213 -6.05 -9.74 -13.90
CA ASN A 213 -7.10 -9.08 -14.66
C ASN A 213 -6.76 -7.59 -14.87
N TYR A 214 -7.51 -6.70 -14.24
CA TYR A 214 -7.22 -5.27 -14.22
C TYR A 214 -5.77 -5.00 -13.80
N ARG A 215 -5.02 -4.16 -14.54
CA ARG A 215 -3.60 -3.82 -14.27
C ARG A 215 -2.74 -5.07 -14.06
N SER A 216 -2.59 -5.84 -15.12
CA SER A 216 -1.87 -7.12 -15.10
C SER A 216 -0.39 -7.00 -14.70
N ASP A 217 0.23 -5.85 -14.94
CA ASP A 217 1.58 -5.48 -14.50
C ASP A 217 1.71 -5.58 -12.97
N ILE A 218 0.76 -4.99 -12.23
CA ILE A 218 0.71 -5.04 -10.76
C ILE A 218 0.48 -6.47 -10.27
N GLY A 219 -0.38 -7.24 -10.97
CA GLY A 219 -0.58 -8.66 -10.66
C GLY A 219 0.71 -9.47 -10.79
N GLN A 220 1.49 -9.25 -11.84
CA GLN A 220 2.78 -9.92 -12.05
C GLN A 220 3.83 -9.50 -11.00
N GLU A 221 3.92 -8.22 -10.67
CA GLU A 221 4.83 -7.75 -9.62
C GLU A 221 4.43 -8.30 -8.25
N GLY A 222 3.13 -8.32 -7.92
CA GLY A 222 2.62 -8.95 -6.70
C GLY A 222 2.96 -10.44 -6.63
N GLN A 223 2.87 -11.18 -7.74
CA GLN A 223 3.25 -12.60 -7.80
C GLN A 223 4.74 -12.82 -7.54
N LYS A 224 5.61 -11.98 -8.12
CA LYS A 224 7.06 -12.07 -7.90
C LYS A 224 7.42 -11.77 -6.44
N LEU A 225 6.83 -10.70 -5.87
CA LEU A 225 7.02 -10.35 -4.46
C LEU A 225 6.55 -11.48 -3.53
N ALA A 226 5.32 -11.97 -3.74
CA ALA A 226 4.76 -13.07 -2.97
C ALA A 226 5.63 -14.33 -3.04
N SER A 227 6.13 -14.67 -4.23
CA SER A 227 6.98 -15.84 -4.44
C SER A 227 8.33 -15.72 -3.72
N SER A 228 8.90 -14.51 -3.71
CA SER A 228 10.17 -14.26 -3.01
C SER A 228 10.02 -14.40 -1.48
N ILE A 229 8.92 -13.88 -0.90
CA ILE A 229 8.65 -14.03 0.54
C ILE A 229 8.32 -15.48 0.88
N GLN A 230 7.41 -16.12 0.13
CA GLN A 230 7.03 -17.53 0.34
C GLN A 230 8.26 -18.45 0.34
N LYS A 231 9.20 -18.23 -0.56
CA LYS A 231 10.47 -18.97 -0.62
C LYS A 231 11.27 -18.84 0.69
N GLN A 232 11.33 -17.67 1.28
CA GLN A 232 12.07 -17.48 2.54
C GLN A 232 11.37 -18.15 3.72
N LEU A 233 10.04 -18.10 3.77
CA LEU A 233 9.27 -18.80 4.80
C LEU A 233 9.44 -20.33 4.69
N VAL A 234 9.43 -20.87 3.48
CA VAL A 234 9.72 -22.31 3.23
C VAL A 234 11.13 -22.67 3.64
N ASN A 235 12.12 -21.80 3.42
CA ASN A 235 13.50 -22.02 3.87
C ASN A 235 13.64 -22.09 5.40
N LEU A 236 12.70 -21.53 6.16
CA LEU A 236 12.61 -21.68 7.61
C LEU A 236 12.01 -23.04 8.04
N GLY A 237 11.51 -23.82 7.09
CA GLY A 237 10.88 -25.12 7.33
C GLY A 237 9.35 -25.08 7.44
N LEU A 238 8.71 -23.95 7.15
CA LEU A 238 7.25 -23.88 7.04
C LEU A 238 6.77 -24.70 5.83
N TYR A 239 5.66 -25.40 6.00
CA TYR A 239 5.06 -26.13 4.90
C TYR A 239 4.60 -25.15 3.80
N ASN A 240 4.99 -25.45 2.57
CA ASN A 240 4.67 -24.61 1.42
C ASN A 240 3.22 -24.83 0.96
N ARG A 241 2.34 -23.88 1.27
CA ARG A 241 0.97 -23.85 0.76
C ARG A 241 0.85 -23.08 -0.56
N GLY A 242 1.95 -22.46 -1.02
CA GLY A 242 2.09 -21.73 -2.27
C GLY A 242 1.67 -20.27 -2.22
N VAL A 243 1.83 -19.61 -3.37
CA VAL A 243 1.30 -18.27 -3.60
C VAL A 243 -0.05 -18.39 -4.32
N LYS A 244 -1.02 -17.51 -3.98
CA LYS A 244 -2.42 -17.68 -4.35
C LYS A 244 -3.08 -16.38 -4.80
N VAL A 245 -4.05 -16.53 -5.67
CA VAL A 245 -5.05 -15.52 -6.00
C VAL A 245 -6.39 -15.98 -5.43
N ARG A 246 -7.16 -15.06 -4.87
CA ARG A 246 -8.56 -15.30 -4.53
C ARG A 246 -9.42 -14.23 -5.19
N GLN A 247 -10.31 -14.64 -6.05
CA GLN A 247 -11.25 -13.76 -6.73
C GLN A 247 -12.49 -13.51 -5.87
N SER A 248 -13.14 -12.36 -6.11
CA SER A 248 -14.42 -12.03 -5.47
C SER A 248 -15.47 -13.09 -5.76
N GLU A 249 -16.17 -13.52 -4.72
CA GLU A 249 -17.23 -14.53 -4.77
C GLU A 249 -18.64 -13.89 -4.86
N ASN A 250 -18.73 -12.57 -4.65
CA ASN A 250 -20.00 -11.83 -4.66
C ASN A 250 -20.29 -11.09 -5.99
N GLY A 251 -19.45 -11.28 -7.01
CA GLY A 251 -19.61 -10.66 -8.32
C GLY A 251 -19.01 -9.27 -8.44
N SER A 252 -18.28 -8.77 -7.44
CA SER A 252 -17.58 -7.47 -7.52
C SER A 252 -16.55 -7.46 -8.64
N THR A 253 -16.46 -6.33 -9.35
CA THR A 253 -15.59 -6.15 -10.51
C THR A 253 -14.66 -4.95 -10.34
N TYR A 254 -13.59 -4.95 -11.12
CA TYR A 254 -12.76 -3.78 -11.36
C TYR A 254 -13.43 -2.83 -12.37
N PRO A 255 -12.92 -1.59 -12.55
CA PRO A 255 -13.48 -0.61 -13.50
C PRO A 255 -13.61 -1.10 -14.94
N ASP A 256 -12.75 -2.01 -15.38
CA ASP A 256 -12.79 -2.64 -16.70
C ASP A 256 -13.84 -3.77 -16.82
N GLY A 257 -14.62 -4.02 -15.78
CA GLY A 257 -15.61 -5.09 -15.70
C GLY A 257 -15.04 -6.48 -15.39
N SER A 258 -13.73 -6.63 -15.24
CA SER A 258 -13.10 -7.90 -14.88
C SER A 258 -13.31 -8.23 -13.39
N VAL A 259 -13.28 -9.54 -13.04
CA VAL A 259 -13.51 -10.00 -11.68
C VAL A 259 -12.44 -9.47 -10.73
N GLN A 260 -12.87 -8.82 -9.65
CA GLN A 260 -12.03 -8.20 -8.65
C GLN A 260 -11.39 -9.25 -7.72
N ASP A 261 -10.26 -8.88 -7.10
CA ASP A 261 -9.68 -9.67 -6.01
C ASP A 261 -10.59 -9.64 -4.77
N TYR A 262 -10.64 -10.74 -4.03
CA TYR A 262 -11.50 -10.89 -2.85
C TYR A 262 -11.10 -9.97 -1.70
N TYR A 263 -9.81 -9.90 -1.40
CA TYR A 263 -9.31 -9.16 -0.24
C TYR A 263 -9.25 -7.66 -0.49
N ALA A 264 -9.88 -6.89 0.39
CA ALA A 264 -9.98 -5.43 0.26
C ALA A 264 -8.61 -4.75 0.13
N VAL A 265 -7.64 -5.12 0.96
CA VAL A 265 -6.29 -4.53 0.87
C VAL A 265 -5.58 -4.87 -0.45
N ILE A 266 -5.88 -5.99 -1.08
CA ILE A 266 -5.30 -6.37 -2.37
C ILE A 266 -5.93 -5.56 -3.51
N HIS A 267 -7.27 -5.57 -3.62
CA HIS A 267 -7.90 -4.86 -4.74
C HIS A 267 -7.77 -3.34 -4.64
N GLN A 268 -7.83 -2.77 -3.43
CA GLN A 268 -7.63 -1.33 -3.25
C GLN A 268 -6.18 -0.92 -3.54
N SER A 269 -5.17 -1.68 -3.10
CA SER A 269 -3.76 -1.42 -3.45
C SER A 269 -3.55 -1.43 -4.96
N LYS A 270 -4.15 -2.39 -5.65
CA LYS A 270 -4.08 -2.52 -7.10
C LYS A 270 -4.73 -1.32 -7.82
N ARG A 271 -5.89 -0.85 -7.34
CA ARG A 271 -6.54 0.37 -7.85
C ARG A 271 -5.66 1.62 -7.61
N ASN A 272 -4.95 1.68 -6.49
CA ASN A 272 -4.03 2.77 -6.15
C ASN A 272 -2.65 2.66 -6.81
N GLY A 273 -2.40 1.67 -7.66
CA GLY A 273 -1.21 1.63 -8.50
C GLY A 273 -0.01 0.92 -7.93
N PHE A 274 -0.15 0.13 -6.87
CA PHE A 274 0.94 -0.65 -6.29
C PHE A 274 0.50 -2.07 -5.91
N PRO A 275 1.41 -3.07 -5.95
CA PRO A 275 1.09 -4.42 -5.52
C PRO A 275 0.89 -4.49 -4.00
N GLY A 276 -0.30 -4.93 -3.59
CA GLY A 276 -0.61 -5.30 -2.22
C GLY A 276 -0.68 -6.81 -2.09
N ILE A 277 0.00 -7.39 -1.12
CA ILE A 277 0.00 -8.82 -0.82
C ILE A 277 -0.38 -9.07 0.63
N ILE A 278 -0.88 -10.29 0.92
CA ILE A 278 -1.14 -10.75 2.29
C ILE A 278 -0.27 -11.97 2.55
N VAL A 279 0.55 -11.91 3.59
CA VAL A 279 1.42 -13.00 4.03
C VAL A 279 0.79 -13.71 5.21
N GLU A 280 0.39 -14.95 5.03
CA GLU A 280 -0.14 -15.84 6.07
C GLU A 280 0.98 -16.76 6.53
N HIS A 281 1.68 -16.38 7.60
CA HIS A 281 2.97 -16.98 7.99
C HIS A 281 2.85 -18.40 8.50
N ALA A 282 1.86 -18.69 9.32
CA ALA A 282 1.65 -19.95 10.00
C ALA A 282 0.21 -20.00 10.55
N PHE A 283 -0.26 -21.18 10.94
CA PHE A 283 -1.58 -21.30 11.54
C PHE A 283 -1.51 -21.10 13.06
N LEU A 284 -2.08 -19.99 13.54
CA LEU A 284 -2.15 -19.71 14.98
C LEU A 284 -2.92 -20.80 15.74
N THR A 285 -3.89 -21.44 15.09
CA THR A 285 -4.71 -22.53 15.64
C THR A 285 -4.04 -23.91 15.60
N ASN A 286 -2.90 -24.04 14.92
CA ASN A 286 -2.13 -25.29 14.88
C ASN A 286 -1.04 -25.29 15.94
N ALA A 287 -1.09 -26.25 16.88
CA ALA A 287 -0.16 -26.33 17.99
C ALA A 287 1.32 -26.51 17.56
N SER A 288 1.57 -27.23 16.46
CA SER A 288 2.94 -27.43 15.93
C SER A 288 3.47 -26.13 15.32
N ASP A 289 2.68 -25.44 14.50
CA ASP A 289 3.07 -24.16 13.91
C ASP A 289 3.30 -23.12 15.00
N TYR A 290 2.39 -23.02 15.97
CA TYR A 290 2.55 -22.12 17.10
C TYR A 290 3.86 -22.39 17.85
N GLN A 291 4.09 -23.64 18.26
CA GLN A 291 5.29 -23.99 19.02
C GLN A 291 6.58 -23.78 18.24
N LYS A 292 6.60 -24.05 16.94
CA LYS A 292 7.80 -23.92 16.12
C LYS A 292 8.11 -22.47 15.73
N TYR A 293 7.08 -21.67 15.42
CA TYR A 293 7.29 -20.39 14.71
C TYR A 293 6.73 -19.17 15.45
N LEU A 294 5.80 -19.31 16.40
CA LEU A 294 5.04 -18.19 16.96
C LEU A 294 5.23 -17.98 18.47
N SER A 295 5.74 -18.97 19.20
CA SER A 295 5.69 -19.02 20.67
C SER A 295 6.74 -18.19 21.40
N SER A 296 7.61 -17.47 20.72
CA SER A 296 8.63 -16.59 21.34
C SER A 296 9.00 -15.43 20.44
N ASP A 297 9.50 -14.34 21.01
CA ASP A 297 9.96 -13.15 20.26
C ASP A 297 11.05 -13.49 19.27
N GLU A 298 11.97 -14.41 19.60
CA GLU A 298 13.03 -14.85 18.68
C GLU A 298 12.47 -15.50 17.42
N LYS A 299 11.40 -16.31 17.56
CA LYS A 299 10.72 -16.95 16.43
C LYS A 299 10.00 -15.93 15.56
N LEU A 300 9.29 -14.98 16.17
CA LEU A 300 8.65 -13.89 15.46
C LEU A 300 9.66 -13.01 14.72
N LYS A 301 10.81 -12.76 15.34
CA LYS A 301 11.94 -12.08 14.70
C LYS A 301 12.44 -12.85 13.47
N THR A 302 12.57 -14.16 13.57
CA THR A 302 12.99 -15.01 12.44
C THR A 302 12.02 -14.90 11.26
N LEU A 303 10.70 -14.83 11.52
CA LEU A 303 9.68 -14.63 10.49
C LEU A 303 9.81 -13.24 9.86
N GLY A 304 9.90 -12.16 10.66
CA GLY A 304 10.06 -10.81 10.14
C GLY A 304 11.36 -10.61 9.34
N GLU A 305 12.46 -11.24 9.76
CA GLU A 305 13.72 -11.24 9.00
C GLU A 305 13.60 -12.03 7.68
N ALA A 306 12.78 -13.08 7.64
CA ALA A 306 12.50 -13.82 6.41
C ALA A 306 11.67 -12.99 5.42
N ASP A 307 10.65 -12.26 5.90
CA ASP A 307 9.89 -11.32 5.07
C ASP A 307 10.81 -10.26 4.47
N ALA A 308 11.62 -9.62 5.31
CA ALA A 308 12.58 -8.60 4.86
C ALA A 308 13.53 -9.15 3.80
N LYS A 309 14.03 -10.37 3.99
CA LYS A 309 14.91 -11.04 3.03
C LYS A 309 14.20 -11.31 1.70
N GLY A 310 12.93 -11.72 1.75
CA GLY A 310 12.09 -11.93 0.55
C GLY A 310 11.85 -10.63 -0.20
N ILE A 311 11.50 -9.55 0.51
CA ILE A 311 11.32 -8.22 -0.06
C ILE A 311 12.62 -7.70 -0.70
N ILE A 312 13.76 -7.82 -0.02
CA ILE A 312 15.07 -7.42 -0.56
C ILE A 312 15.45 -8.25 -1.78
N GLU A 313 15.19 -9.57 -1.76
CA GLU A 313 15.43 -10.45 -2.91
C GLU A 313 14.59 -10.01 -4.12
N TYR A 314 13.29 -9.72 -3.91
CA TYR A 314 12.41 -9.20 -4.95
C TYR A 314 12.96 -7.88 -5.52
N ILE A 315 13.27 -6.91 -4.68
CA ILE A 315 13.78 -5.60 -5.09
C ILE A 315 15.07 -5.75 -5.91
N ASN A 316 16.02 -6.53 -5.43
CA ASN A 316 17.31 -6.73 -6.10
C ASN A 316 17.20 -7.41 -7.48
N ASN A 317 16.14 -8.17 -7.72
CA ASN A 317 15.97 -8.92 -8.94
C ASN A 317 15.02 -8.28 -9.95
N ASN A 318 14.14 -7.37 -9.50
CA ASN A 318 13.05 -6.85 -10.32
C ASN A 318 13.00 -5.31 -10.41
N VAL A 319 13.71 -4.59 -9.53
CA VAL A 319 13.64 -3.13 -9.49
C VAL A 319 14.96 -2.53 -9.98
N GLN A 320 14.86 -1.72 -11.01
CA GLN A 320 15.96 -0.90 -11.50
C GLN A 320 15.95 0.47 -10.81
N PHE A 321 17.11 0.90 -10.28
CA PHE A 321 17.25 2.20 -9.62
C PHE A 321 17.89 3.27 -10.52
N GLY A 322 18.22 2.94 -11.75
CA GLY A 322 18.91 3.84 -12.67
C GLY A 322 19.18 3.19 -14.03
N ASN A 323 19.93 3.89 -14.85
CA ASN A 323 20.31 3.47 -16.20
C ASN A 323 21.81 3.43 -16.39
N TRP A 324 22.27 2.52 -17.24
CA TRP A 324 23.63 2.51 -17.74
C TRP A 324 23.85 3.70 -18.72
N GLN A 325 24.94 4.42 -18.54
CA GLN A 325 25.38 5.48 -19.44
C GLN A 325 26.81 5.21 -19.88
N GLN A 326 27.06 5.32 -21.17
CA GLN A 326 28.40 5.16 -21.73
C GLN A 326 29.02 6.54 -22.03
N ASN A 327 30.25 6.75 -21.55
CA ASN A 327 31.07 7.92 -21.87
C ASN A 327 32.38 7.42 -22.45
N GLY A 328 32.51 7.50 -23.78
CA GLY A 328 33.64 6.90 -24.52
C GLY A 328 33.66 5.39 -24.35
N SER A 329 34.74 4.84 -23.81
CA SER A 329 34.90 3.40 -23.50
C SER A 329 34.48 3.03 -22.08
N GLN A 330 34.05 4.01 -21.28
CA GLN A 330 33.72 3.79 -19.87
C GLN A 330 32.22 3.71 -19.66
N TRP A 331 31.80 2.78 -18.81
CA TRP A 331 30.42 2.62 -18.38
C TRP A 331 30.24 3.24 -17.00
N MET A 332 29.12 3.94 -16.82
CA MET A 332 28.68 4.58 -15.60
C MET A 332 27.24 4.16 -15.33
N PHE A 333 26.84 4.14 -14.06
CA PHE A 333 25.45 3.91 -13.69
C PHE A 333 24.88 5.19 -13.09
N VAL A 334 23.80 5.69 -13.67
CA VAL A 334 23.12 6.92 -13.25
C VAL A 334 21.83 6.53 -12.60
N TYR A 335 21.69 6.83 -11.31
CA TYR A 335 20.40 6.66 -10.62
C TYR A 335 19.34 7.60 -11.22
N TYR A 336 18.08 7.27 -11.08
CA TYR A 336 16.99 8.09 -11.62
C TYR A 336 16.93 9.52 -11.05
N ASN A 337 17.60 9.79 -9.93
CA ASN A 337 17.78 11.15 -9.41
C ASN A 337 18.92 11.94 -10.06
N GLY A 338 19.55 11.39 -11.10
CA GLY A 338 20.66 12.02 -11.80
C GLY A 338 22.04 11.89 -11.13
N VAL A 339 22.13 11.21 -9.98
CA VAL A 339 23.40 10.98 -9.30
C VAL A 339 24.08 9.73 -9.88
N TYR A 340 25.41 9.80 -10.05
CA TYR A 340 26.19 8.65 -10.50
C TYR A 340 26.60 7.75 -9.32
N ALA A 341 26.56 6.43 -9.54
CA ALA A 341 27.19 5.48 -8.63
C ALA A 341 28.70 5.79 -8.55
N LYS A 342 29.24 6.02 -7.34
CA LYS A 342 30.66 6.38 -7.12
C LYS A 342 31.19 5.76 -5.84
N ASN A 343 32.44 5.25 -5.91
CA ASN A 343 33.12 4.64 -4.78
C ASN A 343 32.28 3.55 -4.08
N CYS A 344 31.52 2.79 -4.84
CA CYS A 344 30.58 1.81 -4.29
C CYS A 344 30.48 0.55 -5.14
N TRP A 345 30.04 -0.51 -4.50
CA TRP A 345 29.54 -1.70 -5.15
C TRP A 345 28.04 -1.56 -5.36
N GLU A 346 27.57 -1.84 -6.57
CA GLU A 346 26.17 -1.85 -6.93
C GLU A 346 25.77 -3.19 -7.50
N LYS A 347 24.59 -3.70 -7.08
CA LYS A 347 23.98 -4.87 -7.67
C LYS A 347 22.97 -4.43 -8.71
N ILE A 348 23.27 -4.65 -9.98
CA ILE A 348 22.44 -4.24 -11.13
C ILE A 348 22.16 -5.52 -11.93
N ASP A 349 20.88 -5.79 -12.18
CA ASP A 349 20.43 -6.98 -12.92
C ASP A 349 21.02 -8.30 -12.36
N GLY A 350 21.11 -8.38 -11.03
CA GLY A 350 21.63 -9.56 -10.33
C GLY A 350 23.14 -9.69 -10.26
N LEU A 351 23.90 -8.85 -10.95
CA LEU A 351 25.38 -8.85 -11.00
C LEU A 351 25.95 -7.71 -10.17
N TRP A 352 27.14 -7.92 -9.59
CA TRP A 352 27.85 -6.91 -8.82
C TRP A 352 28.82 -6.11 -9.69
N TYR A 353 28.76 -4.78 -9.58
CA TYR A 353 29.64 -3.84 -10.27
C TYR A 353 30.27 -2.88 -9.27
N TYR A 354 31.55 -2.56 -9.48
CA TYR A 354 32.23 -1.54 -8.70
C TYR A 354 32.41 -0.28 -9.54
N PHE A 355 32.07 0.87 -8.96
CA PHE A 355 32.27 2.20 -9.55
C PHE A 355 33.32 2.97 -8.75
N ASP A 356 34.29 3.55 -9.46
CA ASP A 356 35.32 4.37 -8.82
C ASP A 356 34.84 5.77 -8.43
N GLY A 357 35.73 6.63 -7.92
CA GLY A 357 35.42 8.00 -7.51
C GLY A 357 34.95 8.91 -8.62
N ASN A 358 35.21 8.56 -9.87
CA ASN A 358 34.72 9.29 -11.05
C ASN A 358 33.38 8.73 -11.54
N GLY A 359 32.89 7.65 -10.95
CA GLY A 359 31.67 6.96 -11.36
C GLY A 359 31.86 5.97 -12.49
N CYS A 360 33.10 5.61 -12.82
CA CYS A 360 33.40 4.68 -13.90
C CYS A 360 33.39 3.24 -13.38
N MET A 361 32.63 2.35 -14.06
CA MET A 361 32.62 0.92 -13.78
C MET A 361 34.02 0.34 -14.02
N LYS A 362 34.48 -0.46 -13.07
CA LYS A 362 35.77 -1.16 -13.17
C LYS A 362 35.60 -2.59 -13.65
N THR A 363 36.55 -3.03 -14.45
CA THR A 363 36.69 -4.42 -14.90
C THR A 363 37.99 -5.00 -14.36
N GLY A 364 37.99 -6.30 -14.09
CA GLY A 364 39.13 -6.98 -13.51
C GLY A 364 39.27 -6.82 -11.99
N TRP A 365 40.48 -6.94 -11.48
CA TRP A 365 40.75 -6.84 -10.03
C TRP A 365 40.62 -5.38 -9.57
N VAL A 366 39.83 -5.16 -8.52
CA VAL A 366 39.62 -3.82 -7.95
C VAL A 366 40.26 -3.77 -6.56
N ASN A 367 41.23 -2.87 -6.38
CA ASN A 367 41.75 -2.60 -5.06
C ASN A 367 40.90 -1.53 -4.38
N THR A 368 40.10 -1.95 -3.41
CA THR A 368 39.21 -1.07 -2.63
C THR A 368 39.90 -0.47 -1.39
N GLY A 369 41.19 -0.63 -1.24
CA GLY A 369 41.96 -0.13 -0.07
C GLY A 369 41.83 -1.00 1.18
N ASN A 370 40.91 -1.96 1.23
CA ASN A 370 40.67 -2.84 2.37
C ASN A 370 41.13 -4.28 2.14
N GLY A 371 42.06 -4.51 1.22
CA GLY A 371 42.80 -5.76 1.05
C GLY A 371 42.00 -6.96 0.54
N LYS A 372 40.92 -6.75 -0.19
CA LYS A 372 40.21 -7.83 -0.92
C LYS A 372 39.83 -7.41 -2.33
#